data_075afa5fb46721631143774c2221e424
#
_entry.id   075afa5fb46721631143774c2221e424
#
_cell.length_a   1.000
_cell.length_b   1.000
_cell.length_c   1.000
_cell.angle_alpha   90.00
_cell.angle_beta   90.00
_cell.angle_gamma   90.00
#
_symmetry.space_group_name_H-M   'P 1'
#
loop_
_entity.id
_entity.type
_entity.pdbx_description
1 polymer ?
#
loop_
_entity_poly.entity_id
_entity_poly.type
_entity_poly.pdbx_seq_one_letter_code
_entity_poly.pdbx_strand_id
1 'polypeptide(L)' 'MTAKILRTKRAAAGIPGHAVCQVAHISRTKLSDIEQEYAVSTPEELQRIDRAIEQILDTRRHIAKLAADAGLSLTGVRL' A
#
# COMPACT_ATOMS: atom_id res chain seq x y z
N MET A 1 -14.56 -7.37 -1.24
CA MET A 1 -13.24 -6.97 -0.73
C MET A 1 -13.25 -7.06 0.78
N THR A 2 -12.26 -7.71 1.37
CA THR A 2 -12.15 -7.88 2.82
C THR A 2 -10.82 -7.31 3.30
N ALA A 3 -10.74 -7.02 4.61
CA ALA A 3 -9.49 -6.57 5.24
C ALA A 3 -8.36 -7.59 5.06
N LYS A 4 -8.69 -8.88 5.14
CA LYS A 4 -7.71 -9.96 4.95
C LYS A 4 -7.14 -9.96 3.53
N ILE A 5 -7.96 -9.74 2.52
CA ILE A 5 -7.52 -9.64 1.12
C ILE A 5 -6.58 -8.44 0.95
N LEU A 6 -6.90 -7.30 1.54
CA LEU A 6 -6.07 -6.10 1.47
C LEU A 6 -4.73 -6.30 2.16
N ARG A 7 -4.73 -6.94 3.33
CA ARG A 7 -3.48 -7.27 4.02
C ARG A 7 -2.59 -8.18 3.17
N THR A 8 -3.16 -9.20 2.56
CA THR A 8 -2.44 -10.12 1.67
C THR A 8 -1.87 -9.38 0.47
N LYS A 9 -2.67 -8.51 -0.16
CA LYS A 9 -2.24 -7.70 -1.30
C LYS A 9 -1.07 -6.79 -0.91
N ARG A 10 -1.18 -6.10 0.22
CA ARG A 10 -0.12 -5.23 0.73
C ARG A 10 1.17 -6.00 1.00
N ALA A 11 1.05 -7.11 1.73
CA ALA A 11 2.21 -7.94 2.10
C ALA A 11 2.89 -8.55 0.88
N ALA A 12 2.11 -9.05 -0.08
CA ALA A 12 2.65 -9.62 -1.31
C ALA A 12 3.42 -8.58 -2.13
N ALA A 13 3.01 -7.32 -2.08
CA ALA A 13 3.69 -6.22 -2.75
C ALA A 13 4.87 -5.65 -1.95
N GLY A 14 5.10 -6.14 -0.74
CA GLY A 14 6.17 -5.64 0.12
C GLY A 14 5.95 -4.21 0.59
N ILE A 15 4.70 -3.76 0.69
CA ILE A 15 4.36 -2.41 1.12
C ILE A 15 4.26 -2.38 2.64
N PRO A 16 5.07 -1.55 3.33
CA PRO A 16 4.95 -1.43 4.78
C PRO A 16 3.66 -0.71 5.18
N GLY A 17 3.12 -1.07 6.35
CA GLY A 17 1.87 -0.49 6.83
C GLY A 17 1.92 1.03 6.97
N HIS A 18 3.06 1.59 7.39
CA HIS A 18 3.19 3.04 7.55
C HIS A 18 3.03 3.80 6.21
N ALA A 19 3.45 3.21 5.11
CA ALA A 19 3.28 3.84 3.79
C ALA A 19 1.80 3.92 3.42
N VAL A 20 1.04 2.86 3.68
CA VAL A 20 -0.42 2.86 3.46
C VAL A 20 -1.10 3.89 4.37
N CYS A 21 -0.68 3.96 5.64
CA CYS A 21 -1.25 4.93 6.59
C CYS A 21 -1.03 6.37 6.13
N GLN A 22 0.13 6.70 5.60
CA GLN A 22 0.44 8.04 5.10
C GLN A 22 -0.45 8.40 3.90
N VAL A 23 -0.60 7.49 2.95
CA VAL A 23 -1.39 7.75 1.74
C VAL A 23 -2.89 7.75 2.04
N ALA A 24 -3.35 6.83 2.87
CA ALA A 24 -4.78 6.71 3.21
C ALA A 24 -5.22 7.68 4.30
N HIS A 25 -4.30 8.38 4.96
CA HIS A 25 -4.58 9.29 6.08
C HIS A 25 -5.29 8.59 7.24
N ILE A 26 -4.77 7.43 7.63
CA ILE A 26 -5.26 6.70 8.81
C ILE A 26 -4.11 6.42 9.76
N SER A 27 -4.41 6.19 11.04
CA SER A 27 -3.40 5.85 12.02
C SER A 27 -2.92 4.41 11.83
N ARG A 28 -1.71 4.13 12.30
CA ARG A 28 -1.15 2.76 12.26
C ARG A 28 -1.97 1.81 13.12
N THR A 29 -2.43 2.28 14.27
CA THR A 29 -3.29 1.48 15.15
C THR A 29 -4.59 1.12 14.44
N LYS A 30 -5.21 2.09 13.76
CA LYS A 30 -6.44 1.86 13.01
C LYS A 30 -6.23 0.83 11.89
N LEU A 31 -5.15 0.97 11.13
CA LEU A 31 -4.83 0.01 10.07
C LEU A 31 -4.60 -1.39 10.65
N SER A 32 -3.83 -1.49 11.73
CA SER A 32 -3.55 -2.76 12.39
C SER A 32 -4.83 -3.43 12.87
N ASP A 33 -5.72 -2.68 13.51
CA ASP A 33 -6.99 -3.21 14.00
C ASP A 33 -7.89 -3.70 12.87
N ILE A 34 -7.91 -2.97 11.75
CA ILE A 34 -8.67 -3.38 10.57
C ILE A 34 -8.07 -4.66 9.96
N GLU A 35 -6.76 -4.72 9.79
CA GLU A 35 -6.10 -5.87 9.18
C GLU A 35 -6.21 -7.13 10.03
N GLN A 36 -6.23 -6.99 11.34
CA GLN A 36 -6.39 -8.10 12.27
C GLN A 36 -7.86 -8.39 12.60
N GLU A 37 -8.78 -7.65 12.00
CA GLU A 37 -10.22 -7.80 12.19
C GLU A 37 -10.66 -7.55 13.64
N TYR A 38 -9.88 -6.76 14.40
CA TYR A 38 -10.25 -6.33 15.75
C TYR A 38 -11.24 -5.18 15.74
N ALA A 39 -11.35 -4.48 14.63
CA ALA A 39 -12.31 -3.39 14.43
C ALA A 39 -13.16 -3.69 13.21
N VAL A 40 -14.43 -3.31 13.27
CA VAL A 40 -15.33 -3.38 12.12
C VAL A 40 -14.93 -2.25 11.17
N SER A 41 -14.66 -2.59 9.90
CA SER A 41 -14.34 -1.61 8.88
C SER A 41 -15.52 -1.38 7.95
N THR A 42 -15.70 -0.13 7.53
CA THR A 42 -16.72 0.21 6.54
C THR A 42 -16.19 -0.07 5.13
N PRO A 43 -17.09 -0.24 4.14
CA PRO A 43 -16.65 -0.36 2.74
C PRO A 43 -15.81 0.82 2.29
N GLU A 44 -16.09 2.03 2.75
CA GLU A 44 -15.34 3.23 2.42
C GLU A 44 -13.91 3.17 2.98
N GLU A 45 -13.75 2.68 4.21
CA GLU A 45 -12.43 2.50 4.81
C GLU A 45 -11.61 1.48 4.02
N LEU A 46 -12.20 0.36 3.63
CA LEU A 46 -11.53 -0.66 2.83
C LEU A 46 -11.14 -0.13 1.46
N GLN A 47 -12.02 0.65 0.81
CA GLN A 47 -11.71 1.29 -0.46
C GLN A 47 -10.56 2.29 -0.35
N ARG A 48 -10.52 3.05 0.75
CA ARG A 48 -9.44 4.01 0.99
C ARG A 48 -8.09 3.30 1.10
N ILE A 49 -8.05 2.19 1.82
CA ILE A 49 -6.83 1.37 1.96
C ILE A 49 -6.44 0.79 0.60
N ASP A 50 -7.39 0.25 -0.15
CA ASP A 50 -7.10 -0.33 -1.46
C ASP A 50 -6.57 0.72 -2.44
N ARG A 51 -7.16 1.90 -2.47
CA ARG A 51 -6.68 3.01 -3.30
C ARG A 51 -5.27 3.43 -2.92
N ALA A 52 -4.97 3.45 -1.61
CA ALA A 52 -3.61 3.77 -1.14
C ALA A 52 -2.60 2.75 -1.65
N ILE A 53 -2.92 1.47 -1.58
CA ILE A 53 -2.07 0.39 -2.09
C ILE A 53 -1.86 0.56 -3.60
N GLU A 54 -2.92 0.77 -4.36
CA GLU A 54 -2.85 0.97 -5.81
C GLU A 54 -2.02 2.20 -6.18
N GLN A 55 -2.18 3.30 -5.45
CA GLN A 55 -1.41 4.51 -5.69
C GLN A 55 0.09 4.27 -5.46
N ILE A 56 0.45 3.53 -4.41
CA ILE A 56 1.84 3.18 -4.14
C ILE A 56 2.39 2.31 -5.27
N LEU A 57 1.63 1.33 -5.73
CA LEU A 57 2.03 0.45 -6.83
C LEU A 57 2.22 1.24 -8.13
N ASP A 58 1.32 2.16 -8.42
CA ASP A 58 1.43 3.03 -9.60
C ASP A 58 2.68 3.90 -9.54
N THR A 59 2.97 4.47 -8.38
CA THR A 59 4.18 5.28 -8.19
C THR A 59 5.43 4.45 -8.42
N ARG A 60 5.48 3.23 -7.88
CA ARG A 60 6.61 2.30 -8.10
C ARG A 60 6.81 2.00 -9.58
N ARG A 61 5.72 1.69 -10.30
CA ARG A 61 5.76 1.42 -11.73
C ARG A 61 6.27 2.62 -12.52
N HIS A 62 5.81 3.81 -12.16
CA HIS A 62 6.23 5.05 -12.81
C HIS A 62 7.73 5.32 -12.61
N ILE A 63 8.22 5.17 -11.37
CA ILE A 63 9.64 5.34 -11.07
C ILE A 63 10.47 4.30 -11.81
N ALA A 64 10.03 3.05 -11.85
CA ALA A 64 10.73 1.99 -12.57
C ALA A 64 10.84 2.31 -14.07
N LYS A 65 9.77 2.84 -14.66
CA LYS A 65 9.75 3.24 -16.06
C LYS A 65 10.71 4.40 -16.31
N LEU A 66 10.71 5.42 -15.46
CA LEU A 66 11.62 6.55 -15.57
C LEU A 66 13.08 6.10 -15.45
N ALA A 67 13.38 5.20 -14.52
CA ALA A 67 14.72 4.67 -14.37
C ALA A 67 15.17 3.89 -15.61
N ALA A 68 14.29 3.06 -16.17
CA ALA A 68 14.57 2.30 -17.39
C ALA A 68 14.80 3.24 -18.58
N ASP A 69 13.96 4.27 -18.75
CA ASP A 69 14.07 5.25 -19.83
C ASP A 69 15.38 6.05 -19.71
N ALA A 70 15.84 6.29 -18.48
CA ALA A 70 17.11 6.98 -18.24
C ALA A 70 18.33 6.06 -18.27
N GLY A 71 18.14 4.76 -18.48
CA GLY A 71 19.20 3.77 -18.45
C GLY A 71 19.76 3.49 -17.05
N LEU A 72 19.01 3.78 -16.00
CA LEU A 72 19.42 3.57 -14.62
C LEU A 72 19.00 2.19 -14.14
N SER A 73 19.83 1.63 -13.22
CA SER A 73 19.49 0.40 -12.52
C SER A 73 18.71 0.72 -11.25
N LEU A 74 17.70 -0.10 -10.94
CA LEU A 74 16.98 -0.01 -9.68
C LEU A 74 17.65 -0.80 -8.57
N THR A 75 18.78 -1.47 -8.84
CA THR A 75 19.54 -2.20 -7.82
C THR A 75 20.00 -1.23 -6.72
N GLY A 76 19.60 -1.50 -5.48
CA GLY A 76 19.93 -0.63 -4.36
C GLY A 76 18.96 0.53 -4.13
N VAL A 77 18.00 0.76 -5.03
CA VAL A 77 16.97 1.78 -4.83
C VAL A 77 15.85 1.20 -3.98
N ARG A 78 15.46 1.95 -2.95
CA ARG A 78 14.33 1.58 -2.08
C ARG A 78 13.16 2.51 -2.34
N LEU A 79 12.04 1.93 -2.65
CA LEU A 79 10.80 2.65 -2.96
C LEU A 79 9.75 2.40 -1.87
#